data_79ce98237e1f9de1e395127d0b5d037b
#
_entry.id   79ce98237e1f9de1e395127d0b5d037b
#
_cell.length_a   1.000
_cell.length_b   1.000
_cell.length_c   1.000
_cell.angle_alpha   90.00
_cell.angle_beta   90.00
_cell.angle_gamma   90.00
#
_symmetry.space_group_name_H-M   'P 1'
#
loop_
_entity.id
_entity.type
_entity.pdbx_description
1 polymer ?
#
loop_
_entity_poly.entity_id
_entity_poly.type
_entity_poly.pdbx_seq_one_letter_code
_entity_poly.pdbx_strand_id
1 'polypeptide(L)'
;MSPSSVSSDHQIRTIAVDGQKYFVSLRVGYDGVEHVGRLRFTEASTEIFYQDHGGVPGNSVQEAVGKAKEFSEGELVQRCYRALSEKRRFGRLRRATDKMLEKIRQLNRVAIGLEKGLLDPESGKLELNQAQSELLVIVRSLRLHAGVEDELE
;
A
#
# COMPACT_ATOMS: atom_id res chain seq x y z
N MET A 1 28.57 -5.21 -1.97
CA MET A 1 27.56 -4.16 -2.14
C MET A 1 26.59 -4.60 -3.21
N SER A 2 25.41 -5.04 -2.83
CA SER A 2 24.34 -5.14 -3.81
C SER A 2 24.03 -3.73 -4.29
N PRO A 3 23.99 -3.47 -5.59
CA PRO A 3 23.45 -2.21 -6.06
C PRO A 3 22.01 -2.16 -5.56
N SER A 4 21.75 -1.30 -4.61
CA SER A 4 20.40 -0.89 -4.36
C SER A 4 19.87 -0.50 -5.74
N SER A 5 18.84 -1.18 -6.21
CA SER A 5 18.11 -0.76 -7.38
C SER A 5 17.51 0.60 -7.03
N VAL A 6 18.29 1.64 -7.25
CA VAL A 6 17.80 3.01 -7.17
C VAL A 6 16.84 3.15 -8.33
N SER A 7 15.57 2.86 -8.06
CA SER A 7 14.53 3.18 -9.02
C SER A 7 14.48 4.69 -9.14
N SER A 8 15.05 5.20 -10.23
CA SER A 8 15.01 6.62 -10.54
C SER A 8 13.62 6.99 -11.04
N ASP A 9 13.08 8.07 -10.50
CA ASP A 9 11.84 8.64 -10.98
C ASP A 9 12.10 9.46 -12.24
N HIS A 10 11.38 9.15 -13.31
CA HIS A 10 11.45 9.86 -14.58
C HIS A 10 10.25 10.77 -14.71
N GLN A 11 10.50 12.07 -14.86
CA GLN A 11 9.42 13.05 -15.03
C GLN A 11 8.72 12.85 -16.37
N ILE A 12 7.38 12.75 -16.34
CA ILE A 12 6.56 12.58 -17.53
C ILE A 12 5.89 13.90 -17.93
N ARG A 13 5.05 14.43 -17.08
CA ARG A 13 4.39 15.73 -17.27
C ARG A 13 3.69 16.18 -16.00
N THR A 14 3.09 17.36 -16.06
CA THR A 14 2.21 17.87 -15.02
C THR A 14 0.77 17.85 -15.51
N ILE A 15 -0.15 17.42 -14.65
CA ILE A 15 -1.58 17.41 -14.95
C ILE A 15 -2.34 18.15 -13.84
N ALA A 16 -3.57 18.58 -14.18
CA ALA A 16 -4.51 19.13 -13.20
C ALA A 16 -5.71 18.20 -13.09
N VAL A 17 -6.07 17.84 -11.86
CA VAL A 17 -7.20 16.97 -11.54
C VAL A 17 -8.00 17.63 -10.43
N ASP A 18 -9.27 17.95 -10.71
CA ASP A 18 -10.18 18.60 -9.73
C ASP A 18 -9.58 19.85 -9.07
N GLY A 19 -8.89 20.67 -9.85
CA GLY A 19 -8.26 21.89 -9.37
C GLY A 19 -6.93 21.69 -8.64
N GLN A 20 -6.48 20.46 -8.49
CA GLN A 20 -5.19 20.11 -7.89
C GLN A 20 -4.17 19.79 -8.96
N LYS A 21 -2.95 20.27 -8.76
CA LYS A 21 -1.83 20.00 -9.66
C LYS A 21 -1.07 18.76 -9.19
N TYR A 22 -0.80 17.86 -10.12
CA TYR A 22 -0.01 16.65 -9.88
C TYR A 22 1.19 16.59 -10.81
N PHE A 23 2.34 16.28 -10.23
CA PHE A 23 3.52 15.92 -11.01
C PHE A 23 3.47 14.44 -11.31
N VAL A 24 3.48 14.09 -12.59
CA VAL A 24 3.45 12.70 -13.03
C VAL A 24 4.87 12.25 -13.30
N SER A 25 5.29 11.20 -12.63
CA SER A 25 6.57 10.53 -12.83
C SER A 25 6.40 9.05 -13.06
N LEU A 26 7.39 8.41 -13.67
CA LEU A 26 7.43 6.98 -13.86
C LEU A 26 8.59 6.40 -13.08
N ARG A 27 8.30 5.46 -12.20
CA ARG A 27 9.31 4.67 -11.51
C ARG A 27 9.44 3.32 -12.18
N VAL A 28 10.62 3.02 -12.69
CA VAL A 28 10.88 1.78 -13.43
C VAL A 28 11.67 0.80 -12.58
N GLY A 29 11.16 -0.41 -12.45
CA GLY A 29 11.84 -1.53 -11.81
C GLY A 29 12.00 -2.68 -12.81
N TYR A 30 12.89 -3.62 -12.49
CA TYR A 30 13.08 -4.84 -13.26
C TYR A 30 12.50 -6.02 -12.47
N ASP A 31 11.60 -6.78 -13.09
CA ASP A 31 10.90 -7.90 -12.44
C ASP A 31 11.56 -9.26 -12.64
N GLY A 32 12.71 -9.31 -13.31
CA GLY A 32 13.42 -10.55 -13.70
C GLY A 32 13.18 -10.96 -15.14
N VAL A 33 12.19 -10.40 -15.81
CA VAL A 33 11.82 -10.70 -17.21
C VAL A 33 11.86 -9.43 -18.05
N GLU A 34 11.23 -8.36 -17.57
CA GLU A 34 11.13 -7.08 -18.27
C GLU A 34 11.21 -5.92 -17.30
N HIS A 35 11.42 -4.74 -17.85
CA HIS A 35 11.30 -3.51 -17.09
C HIS A 35 9.82 -3.13 -16.99
N VAL A 36 9.37 -2.80 -15.79
CA VAL A 36 7.99 -2.37 -15.54
C VAL A 36 8.01 -1.02 -14.86
N GLY A 37 7.41 -0.04 -15.52
CA GLY A 37 7.19 1.28 -14.96
C GLY A 37 5.86 1.36 -14.23
N ARG A 38 5.82 2.17 -13.17
CA ARG A 38 4.59 2.53 -12.47
C ARG A 38 4.49 4.03 -12.36
N LEU A 39 3.33 4.55 -12.73
CA LEU A 39 3.08 5.99 -12.65
C LEU A 39 2.89 6.41 -11.20
N ARG A 40 3.55 7.51 -10.85
CA ARG A 40 3.38 8.21 -9.59
C ARG A 40 2.78 9.58 -9.84
N PHE A 41 1.78 9.91 -9.05
CA PHE A 41 1.11 11.20 -9.08
C PHE A 41 1.41 11.89 -7.75
N THR A 42 2.26 12.89 -7.79
CA THR A 42 2.66 13.64 -6.59
C THR A 42 1.89 14.95 -6.53
N GLU A 43 1.12 15.13 -5.47
CA GLU A 43 0.37 16.36 -5.26
C GLU A 43 1.32 17.53 -4.99
N ALA A 44 1.22 18.58 -5.79
CA ALA A 44 2.18 19.70 -5.73
C ALA A 44 2.15 20.44 -4.40
N SER A 45 0.97 20.52 -3.74
CA SER A 45 0.79 21.27 -2.50
C SER A 45 1.25 20.55 -1.24
N THR A 46 1.19 19.22 -1.22
CA THR A 46 1.43 18.40 -0.01
C THR A 46 2.61 17.45 -0.13
N GLU A 47 3.14 17.28 -1.33
CA GLU A 47 4.16 16.28 -1.67
C GLU A 47 3.74 14.82 -1.42
N ILE A 48 2.48 14.58 -1.13
CA ILE A 48 1.91 13.23 -1.01
C ILE A 48 1.85 12.60 -2.40
N PHE A 49 2.28 11.37 -2.52
CA PHE A 49 2.24 10.65 -3.79
C PHE A 49 1.23 9.50 -3.77
N TYR A 50 0.70 9.21 -4.96
CA TYR A 50 -0.21 8.12 -5.23
C TYR A 50 0.36 7.32 -6.39
N GLN A 51 0.45 6.01 -6.24
CA GLN A 51 1.01 5.14 -7.28
C GLN A 51 -0.10 4.34 -7.94
N ASP A 52 -0.10 4.35 -9.28
CA ASP A 52 -0.98 3.50 -10.07
C ASP A 52 -0.43 2.05 -10.05
N HIS A 53 -1.31 1.07 -9.90
CA HIS A 53 -0.92 -0.33 -9.95
C HIS A 53 -0.72 -0.85 -11.36
N GLY A 54 -1.26 -0.17 -12.37
CA GLY A 54 -1.09 -0.53 -13.77
C GLY A 54 0.36 -0.37 -14.20
N GLY A 55 0.95 -1.45 -14.73
CA GLY A 55 2.32 -1.42 -15.22
C GLY A 55 2.45 -0.81 -16.60
N VAL A 56 3.59 -0.19 -16.85
CA VAL A 56 4.02 0.24 -18.19
C VAL A 56 5.25 -0.60 -18.55
N PRO A 57 5.07 -1.70 -19.28
CA PRO A 57 6.18 -2.62 -19.56
C PRO A 57 7.08 -2.08 -20.68
N GLY A 58 8.34 -2.47 -20.65
CA GLY A 58 9.30 -2.16 -21.69
C GLY A 58 10.51 -3.08 -21.62
N ASN A 59 11.20 -3.25 -22.74
CA ASN A 59 12.44 -4.02 -22.81
C ASN A 59 13.62 -3.26 -22.20
N SER A 60 13.46 -1.95 -22.01
CA SER A 60 14.43 -1.07 -21.39
C SER A 60 13.71 0.02 -20.60
N VAL A 61 14.47 0.73 -19.77
CA VAL A 61 13.96 1.90 -19.05
C VAL A 61 13.47 2.97 -20.03
N GLN A 62 14.24 3.24 -21.07
CA GLN A 62 13.89 4.23 -22.10
C GLN A 62 12.58 3.87 -22.83
N GLU A 63 12.36 2.61 -23.13
CA GLU A 63 11.12 2.15 -23.76
C GLU A 63 9.91 2.37 -22.85
N ALA A 64 10.00 2.00 -21.58
CA ALA A 64 8.94 2.23 -20.61
C ALA A 64 8.62 3.72 -20.44
N VAL A 65 9.64 4.56 -20.31
CA VAL A 65 9.51 6.02 -20.23
C VAL A 65 8.87 6.59 -21.50
N GLY A 66 9.32 6.12 -22.68
CA GLY A 66 8.75 6.54 -23.97
C GLY A 66 7.26 6.23 -24.06
N LYS A 67 6.84 5.04 -23.66
CA LYS A 67 5.42 4.66 -23.63
C LYS A 67 4.62 5.54 -22.67
N ALA A 68 5.15 5.84 -21.50
CA ALA A 68 4.48 6.70 -20.53
C ALA A 68 4.31 8.14 -21.06
N LYS A 69 5.27 8.65 -21.79
CA LYS A 69 5.20 9.98 -22.42
C LYS A 69 4.17 10.05 -23.53
N GLU A 70 3.80 8.94 -24.13
CA GLU A 70 2.78 8.86 -25.17
C GLU A 70 1.35 8.86 -24.63
N PHE A 71 1.16 8.66 -23.32
CA PHE A 71 -0.19 8.75 -22.74
C PHE A 71 -0.76 10.12 -22.92
N SER A 72 -2.04 10.16 -23.32
CA SER A 72 -2.81 11.40 -23.38
C SER A 72 -3.05 11.95 -21.98
N GLU A 73 -3.30 13.24 -21.88
CA GLU A 73 -3.67 13.87 -20.60
C GLU A 73 -4.90 13.21 -19.98
N GLY A 74 -5.89 12.87 -20.81
CA GLY A 74 -7.09 12.16 -20.36
C GLY A 74 -6.80 10.80 -19.75
N GLU A 75 -5.91 10.02 -20.34
CA GLU A 75 -5.47 8.74 -19.79
C GLU A 75 -4.74 8.90 -18.44
N LEU A 76 -3.87 9.89 -18.35
CA LEU A 76 -3.17 10.19 -17.11
C LEU A 76 -4.13 10.64 -16.01
N VAL A 77 -5.13 11.44 -16.34
CA VAL A 77 -6.18 11.84 -15.38
C VAL A 77 -6.97 10.63 -14.88
N GLN A 78 -7.35 9.72 -15.77
CA GLN A 78 -8.07 8.50 -15.38
C GLN A 78 -7.21 7.62 -14.47
N ARG A 79 -5.94 7.45 -14.80
CA ARG A 79 -5.01 6.68 -13.98
C ARG A 79 -4.77 7.35 -12.62
N CYS A 80 -4.75 8.67 -12.57
CA CYS A 80 -4.68 9.42 -11.31
C CYS A 80 -5.89 9.16 -10.43
N TYR A 81 -7.11 9.22 -10.96
CA TYR A 81 -8.32 8.88 -10.22
C TYR A 81 -8.28 7.46 -9.68
N ARG A 82 -7.80 6.52 -10.48
CA ARG A 82 -7.64 5.13 -10.05
C ARG A 82 -6.66 5.01 -8.89
N ALA A 83 -5.50 5.67 -9.00
CA ALA A 83 -4.49 5.66 -7.93
C ALA A 83 -5.01 6.29 -6.63
N LEU A 84 -5.76 7.38 -6.71
CA LEU A 84 -6.40 8.02 -5.57
C LEU A 84 -7.42 7.09 -4.89
N SER A 85 -8.24 6.44 -5.69
CA SER A 85 -9.25 5.49 -5.23
C SER A 85 -8.60 4.28 -4.54
N GLU A 86 -7.56 3.72 -5.13
CA GLU A 86 -6.82 2.59 -4.59
C GLU A 86 -6.14 2.91 -3.26
N LYS A 87 -5.54 4.09 -3.15
CA LYS A 87 -4.90 4.50 -1.89
C LYS A 87 -5.92 4.58 -0.75
N ARG A 88 -7.11 5.10 -1.00
CA ARG A 88 -8.19 5.14 -0.01
C ARG A 88 -8.62 3.74 0.40
N ARG A 89 -8.79 2.87 -0.57
CA ARG A 89 -9.22 1.47 -0.37
C ARG A 89 -8.17 0.67 0.37
N PHE A 90 -6.93 0.69 -0.10
CA PHE A 90 -5.84 -0.06 0.50
C PHE A 90 -5.27 0.59 1.75
N GLY A 91 -5.47 1.88 1.96
CA GLY A 91 -5.07 2.57 3.18
C GLY A 91 -5.74 2.00 4.43
N ARG A 92 -7.04 1.69 4.34
CA ARG A 92 -7.77 1.02 5.42
C ARG A 92 -7.26 -0.40 5.66
N LEU A 93 -7.02 -1.14 4.57
CA LEU A 93 -6.48 -2.50 4.65
C LEU A 93 -5.09 -2.52 5.27
N ARG A 94 -4.21 -1.60 4.89
CA ARG A 94 -2.87 -1.47 5.49
C ARG A 94 -2.95 -1.19 6.99
N ARG A 95 -3.79 -0.26 7.41
CA ARG A 95 -3.98 0.05 8.84
C ARG A 95 -4.50 -1.14 9.61
N ALA A 96 -5.44 -1.88 9.04
CA ALA A 96 -5.96 -3.10 9.65
C ALA A 96 -4.85 -4.15 9.79
N THR A 97 -4.03 -4.34 8.76
CA THR A 97 -2.90 -5.27 8.76
C THR A 97 -1.85 -4.88 9.80
N ASP A 98 -1.51 -3.60 9.91
CA ASP A 98 -0.57 -3.10 10.92
C ASP A 98 -1.07 -3.36 12.34
N LYS A 99 -2.36 -3.13 12.59
CA LYS A 99 -2.98 -3.43 13.88
C LYS A 99 -2.99 -4.93 14.18
N MET A 100 -3.23 -5.77 13.18
CA MET A 100 -3.14 -7.23 13.34
C MET A 100 -1.75 -7.65 13.77
N LEU A 101 -0.71 -7.15 13.11
CA LEU A 101 0.68 -7.45 13.45
C LEU A 101 1.01 -6.99 14.87
N GLU A 102 0.55 -5.81 15.26
CA GLU A 102 0.71 -5.31 16.62
C GLU A 102 0.06 -6.23 17.66
N LYS A 103 -1.16 -6.69 17.40
CA LYS A 103 -1.87 -7.62 18.29
C LYS A 103 -1.21 -8.99 18.35
N ILE A 104 -0.71 -9.50 17.23
CA ILE A 104 0.03 -10.77 17.20
C ILE A 104 1.32 -10.66 18.03
N ARG A 105 2.04 -9.56 17.92
CA ARG A 105 3.23 -9.31 18.74
C ARG A 105 2.89 -9.23 20.23
N GLN A 106 1.79 -8.59 20.57
CA GLN A 106 1.27 -8.52 21.95
C GLN A 106 0.94 -9.91 22.47
N LEU A 107 0.21 -10.72 21.71
CA LEU A 107 -0.11 -12.10 22.04
C LEU A 107 1.15 -12.93 22.31
N ASN A 108 2.15 -12.81 21.45
CA ASN A 108 3.41 -13.53 21.59
C ASN A 108 4.16 -13.10 22.86
N ARG A 109 4.22 -11.80 23.16
CA ARG A 109 4.87 -11.30 24.37
C ARG A 109 4.18 -11.81 25.65
N VAL A 110 2.86 -11.77 25.67
CA VAL A 110 2.09 -12.25 26.82
C VAL A 110 2.25 -13.76 26.98
N ALA A 111 2.17 -14.52 25.90
CA ALA A 111 2.35 -15.97 25.93
C ALA A 111 3.73 -16.37 26.46
N ILE A 112 4.78 -15.71 25.98
CA ILE A 112 6.17 -15.92 26.44
C ILE A 112 6.32 -15.53 27.92
N GLY A 113 5.74 -14.40 28.32
CA GLY A 113 5.75 -13.94 29.70
C GLY A 113 5.08 -14.92 30.67
N LEU A 114 3.94 -15.50 30.25
CA LEU A 114 3.24 -16.52 31.03
C LEU A 114 4.06 -17.81 31.12
N GLU A 115 4.64 -18.25 30.02
CA GLU A 115 5.47 -19.47 29.97
C GLU A 115 6.71 -19.35 30.88
N LYS A 116 7.33 -18.19 30.92
CA LYS A 116 8.53 -17.91 31.73
C LYS A 116 8.22 -17.51 33.17
N GLY A 117 6.93 -17.43 33.54
CA GLY A 117 6.53 -17.01 34.88
C GLY A 117 6.81 -15.55 35.21
N LEU A 118 6.98 -14.70 34.19
CA LEU A 118 7.26 -13.27 34.36
C LEU A 118 5.99 -12.43 34.57
N LEU A 119 4.83 -12.99 34.24
CA LEU A 119 3.53 -12.34 34.38
C LEU A 119 2.66 -13.09 35.37
N ASP A 120 1.82 -12.36 36.10
CA ASP A 120 0.76 -12.95 36.90
C ASP A 120 -0.18 -13.79 36.01
N PRO A 121 -0.42 -15.09 36.36
CA PRO A 121 -1.22 -15.96 35.48
C PRO A 121 -2.63 -15.47 35.19
N GLU A 122 -3.30 -14.89 36.17
CA GLU A 122 -4.67 -14.37 35.96
C GLU A 122 -4.70 -13.14 35.09
N SER A 123 -3.85 -12.16 35.36
CA SER A 123 -3.71 -10.94 34.56
C SER A 123 -3.24 -11.24 33.17
N GLY A 124 -2.29 -12.16 33.01
CA GLY A 124 -1.78 -12.58 31.70
C GLY A 124 -2.83 -13.24 30.84
N LYS A 125 -3.67 -14.11 31.41
CA LYS A 125 -4.79 -14.75 30.69
C LYS A 125 -5.85 -13.74 30.25
N LEU A 126 -6.18 -12.77 31.11
CA LEU A 126 -7.10 -11.69 30.76
C LEU A 126 -6.58 -10.88 29.58
N GLU A 127 -5.31 -10.48 29.63
CA GLU A 127 -4.69 -9.75 28.56
C GLU A 127 -4.64 -10.55 27.25
N LEU A 128 -4.33 -11.85 27.34
CA LEU A 128 -4.33 -12.74 26.19
C LEU A 128 -5.72 -12.83 25.54
N ASN A 129 -6.75 -13.03 26.35
CA ASN A 129 -8.14 -13.13 25.87
C ASN A 129 -8.62 -11.83 25.25
N GLN A 130 -8.28 -10.70 25.85
CA GLN A 130 -8.64 -9.39 25.32
C GLN A 130 -7.94 -9.12 23.97
N ALA A 131 -6.66 -9.40 23.89
CA ALA A 131 -5.90 -9.24 22.63
C ALA A 131 -6.41 -10.16 21.52
N GLN A 132 -6.78 -11.40 21.85
CA GLN A 132 -7.42 -12.33 20.90
C GLN A 132 -8.76 -11.79 20.39
N SER A 133 -9.61 -11.28 21.28
CA SER A 133 -10.91 -10.72 20.92
C SER A 133 -10.75 -9.51 20.00
N GLU A 134 -9.83 -8.62 20.31
CA GLU A 134 -9.52 -7.46 19.47
C GLU A 134 -8.97 -7.86 18.11
N LEU A 135 -8.09 -8.86 18.07
CA LEU A 135 -7.56 -9.40 16.82
C LEU A 135 -8.66 -9.97 15.93
N LEU A 136 -9.60 -10.74 16.51
CA LEU A 136 -10.73 -11.31 15.77
C LEU A 136 -11.63 -10.23 15.16
N VAL A 137 -11.85 -9.13 15.87
CA VAL A 137 -12.62 -7.99 15.34
C VAL A 137 -11.91 -7.40 14.12
N ILE A 138 -10.59 -7.21 14.20
CA ILE A 138 -9.81 -6.68 13.07
C ILE A 138 -9.85 -7.64 11.88
N VAL A 139 -9.66 -8.94 12.11
CA VAL A 139 -9.69 -9.97 11.05
C VAL A 139 -11.05 -9.99 10.35
N ARG A 140 -12.13 -9.91 11.07
CA ARG A 140 -13.49 -9.85 10.50
C ARG A 140 -13.71 -8.60 9.66
N SER A 141 -13.09 -7.49 10.03
CA SER A 141 -13.20 -6.23 9.28
C SER A 141 -12.44 -6.23 7.96
N LEU A 142 -11.52 -7.18 7.75
CA LEU A 142 -10.72 -7.25 6.53
C LEU A 142 -11.54 -7.38 5.25
N ARG A 143 -12.61 -8.15 5.29
CA ARG A 143 -13.52 -8.31 4.15
C ARG A 143 -14.14 -6.99 3.75
N LEU A 144 -14.58 -6.23 4.74
CA LEU A 144 -15.15 -4.90 4.51
C LEU A 144 -14.13 -3.95 3.88
N HIS A 145 -12.89 -3.96 4.39
CA HIS A 145 -11.81 -3.12 3.84
C HIS A 145 -11.38 -3.57 2.44
N ALA A 146 -11.52 -4.84 2.12
CA ALA A 146 -11.24 -5.38 0.79
C ALA A 146 -12.39 -5.14 -0.21
N GLY A 147 -13.49 -4.54 0.23
CA GLY A 147 -14.65 -4.26 -0.62
C GLY A 147 -15.52 -5.48 -0.88
N VAL A 148 -15.41 -6.51 -0.05
CA VAL A 148 -16.31 -7.67 -0.08
C VAL A 148 -17.50 -7.36 0.84
N GLU A 149 -18.69 -7.32 0.27
CA GLU A 149 -19.90 -7.20 1.08
C GLU A 149 -20.14 -8.54 1.76
N ASP A 150 -20.36 -8.50 3.08
CA ASP A 150 -20.81 -9.68 3.77
C ASP A 150 -22.23 -9.99 3.29
N GLU A 151 -22.43 -11.15 2.71
CA GLU A 151 -23.76 -11.68 2.52
C GLU A 151 -24.34 -11.87 3.93
N LEU A 152 -25.24 -10.98 4.29
CA LEU A 152 -26.02 -11.12 5.50
C LEU A 152 -26.96 -12.33 5.31
N GLU A 153 -26.59 -13.44 5.91
CA GLU A 153 -27.55 -14.51 6.10
C GLU A 153 -28.63 -14.08 7.10
#